data_57271adf0133d7c0785ec02160ce4b40
#
_entry.id   57271adf0133d7c0785ec02160ce4b40
#
_cell.length_a   1.000
_cell.length_b   1.000
_cell.length_c   1.000
_cell.angle_alpha   90.00
_cell.angle_beta   90.00
_cell.angle_gamma   90.00
#
_symmetry.space_group_name_H-M   'P 1'
#
loop_
_entity.id
_entity.type
_entity.pdbx_description
1 polymer ?
#
loop_
_entity_poly.entity_id
_entity_poly.type
_entity_poly.pdbx_seq_one_letter_code
_entity_poly.pdbx_strand_id
1 'polypeptide(L)'
;MELSYRRAQLLELSRILAQCFENVNRYEDFARVDRSEALSAVRRRVQKQIFNFTIAEKDGEAVGCYFLHNVNGRVELEEFYVFDPHRGRGIGTQMLRDCQSKVNGAIWLRVYAGNVRAIGFYIRLGFHICGEAGNGMLWMQCI
;
A
#
# COMPACT_ATOMS: atom_id res chain seq x y z
N MET A 1 12.50 10.30 -15.49
CA MET A 1 12.42 8.90 -14.98
C MET A 1 11.10 8.33 -15.37
N GLU A 2 11.10 7.18 -15.98
CA GLU A 2 9.89 6.53 -16.45
C GLU A 2 9.73 5.16 -15.80
N LEU A 3 8.56 4.91 -15.25
CA LEU A 3 8.20 3.62 -14.64
C LEU A 3 7.30 2.84 -15.59
N SER A 4 7.47 1.53 -15.59
CA SER A 4 6.52 0.61 -16.20
C SER A 4 5.84 -0.21 -15.11
N TYR A 5 4.71 -0.81 -15.45
CA TYR A 5 3.89 -1.52 -14.47
C TYR A 5 3.49 -2.88 -15.02
N ARG A 6 3.49 -3.87 -14.15
CA ARG A 6 3.06 -5.24 -14.48
C ARG A 6 2.43 -5.90 -13.27
N ARG A 7 1.75 -7.01 -13.47
CA ARG A 7 1.26 -7.81 -12.35
C ARG A 7 2.43 -8.49 -11.64
N ALA A 8 2.30 -8.67 -10.33
CA ALA A 8 3.28 -9.39 -9.54
C ALA A 8 3.31 -10.87 -9.92
N GLN A 9 4.48 -11.46 -9.81
CA GLN A 9 4.72 -12.89 -9.96
C GLN A 9 5.06 -13.48 -8.60
N LEU A 10 5.06 -14.81 -8.51
CA LEU A 10 5.30 -15.48 -7.24
C LEU A 10 6.66 -15.11 -6.63
N LEU A 11 7.65 -14.80 -7.46
CA LEU A 11 8.98 -14.39 -7.00
C LEU A 11 8.97 -13.07 -6.20
N GLU A 12 7.94 -12.23 -6.37
CA GLU A 12 7.81 -10.99 -5.57
C GLU A 12 7.23 -11.22 -4.18
N LEU A 13 6.70 -12.41 -3.89
CA LEU A 13 5.95 -12.64 -2.64
C LEU A 13 6.76 -12.34 -1.39
N SER A 14 7.99 -12.82 -1.30
CA SER A 14 8.79 -12.63 -0.08
C SER A 14 9.14 -11.16 0.14
N ARG A 15 9.41 -10.41 -0.92
CA ARG A 15 9.74 -8.99 -0.82
C ARG A 15 8.52 -8.17 -0.38
N ILE A 16 7.36 -8.46 -0.94
CA ILE A 16 6.11 -7.80 -0.56
C ILE A 16 5.79 -8.13 0.90
N LEU A 17 5.88 -9.39 1.31
CA LEU A 17 5.64 -9.78 2.70
C LEU A 17 6.60 -9.10 3.67
N ALA A 18 7.88 -8.96 3.31
CA ALA A 18 8.84 -8.26 4.16
C ALA A 18 8.43 -6.81 4.39
N GLN A 19 7.96 -6.12 3.37
CA GLN A 19 7.46 -4.74 3.48
C GLN A 19 6.21 -4.66 4.35
N CYS A 20 5.26 -5.58 4.14
CA CYS A 20 4.03 -5.62 4.93
C CYS A 20 4.33 -5.87 6.40
N PHE A 21 5.23 -6.81 6.70
CA PHE A 21 5.61 -7.15 8.07
C PHE A 21 6.34 -5.99 8.74
N GLU A 22 7.22 -5.31 8.04
CA GLU A 22 7.91 -4.12 8.56
C GLU A 22 6.89 -3.05 8.95
N ASN A 23 5.89 -2.81 8.10
CA ASN A 23 4.84 -1.82 8.35
C ASN A 23 4.01 -2.18 9.57
N VAL A 24 3.57 -3.45 9.68
CA VAL A 24 2.80 -3.94 10.83
C VAL A 24 3.65 -3.83 12.10
N ASN A 25 4.90 -4.27 12.07
CA ASN A 25 5.78 -4.23 13.23
C ASN A 25 6.05 -2.80 13.72
N ARG A 26 6.05 -1.84 12.80
CA ARG A 26 6.34 -0.44 13.15
C ARG A 26 5.13 0.28 13.73
N TYR A 27 3.92 0.02 13.22
CA TYR A 27 2.75 0.85 13.50
C TYR A 27 1.62 0.16 14.25
N GLU A 28 1.54 -1.18 14.23
CA GLU A 28 0.48 -1.89 14.92
C GLU A 28 0.63 -1.81 16.43
N ASP A 29 -0.50 -1.70 17.13
CA ASP A 29 -0.53 -1.68 18.60
C ASP A 29 -0.67 -3.11 19.13
N PHE A 30 0.45 -3.73 19.49
CA PHE A 30 0.47 -5.11 19.97
C PHE A 30 -0.02 -5.26 21.43
N ALA A 31 -0.36 -4.17 22.10
CA ALA A 31 -1.08 -4.25 23.36
C ALA A 31 -2.57 -4.60 23.14
N ARG A 32 -3.08 -4.35 21.92
CA ARG A 32 -4.49 -4.56 21.57
C ARG A 32 -4.68 -5.71 20.59
N VAL A 33 -3.69 -6.02 19.77
CA VAL A 33 -3.76 -7.04 18.72
C VAL A 33 -2.60 -8.01 18.91
N ASP A 34 -2.89 -9.31 18.84
CA ASP A 34 -1.83 -10.33 18.91
C ASP A 34 -0.92 -10.23 17.68
N ARG A 35 0.39 -10.12 17.90
CA ARG A 35 1.36 -9.93 16.83
C ARG A 35 1.36 -11.11 15.85
N SER A 36 1.35 -12.33 16.36
CA SER A 36 1.35 -13.53 15.54
C SER A 36 0.11 -13.60 14.63
N GLU A 37 -1.05 -13.28 15.18
CA GLU A 37 -2.29 -13.25 14.41
C GLU A 37 -2.29 -12.15 13.35
N ALA A 38 -1.79 -10.95 13.70
CA ALA A 38 -1.70 -9.84 12.76
C ALA A 38 -0.80 -10.19 11.57
N LEU A 39 0.38 -10.76 11.83
CA LEU A 39 1.29 -11.16 10.78
C LEU A 39 0.74 -12.31 9.93
N SER A 40 0.07 -13.27 10.57
CA SER A 40 -0.56 -14.39 9.85
C SER A 40 -1.69 -13.91 8.94
N ALA A 41 -2.49 -12.95 9.38
CA ALA A 41 -3.57 -12.38 8.58
C ALA A 41 -3.02 -11.67 7.34
N VAL A 42 -1.95 -10.89 7.51
CA VAL A 42 -1.27 -10.22 6.39
C VAL A 42 -0.72 -11.25 5.41
N ARG A 43 -0.07 -12.29 5.91
CA ARG A 43 0.48 -13.36 5.06
C ARG A 43 -0.60 -14.02 4.21
N ARG A 44 -1.73 -14.40 4.83
CA ARG A 44 -2.83 -15.03 4.10
C ARG A 44 -3.39 -14.13 3.02
N ARG A 45 -3.59 -12.85 3.32
CA ARG A 45 -4.12 -11.88 2.36
C ARG A 45 -3.20 -11.70 1.17
N VAL A 46 -1.92 -11.48 1.43
CA VAL A 46 -0.94 -11.26 0.37
C VAL A 46 -0.76 -12.52 -0.49
N GLN A 47 -0.65 -13.68 0.14
CA GLN A 47 -0.54 -14.95 -0.61
C GLN A 47 -1.75 -15.18 -1.51
N LYS A 48 -2.94 -14.92 -1.01
CA LYS A 48 -4.18 -15.08 -1.79
C LYS A 48 -4.23 -14.11 -2.97
N GLN A 49 -3.74 -12.90 -2.80
CA GLN A 49 -3.90 -11.81 -3.77
C GLN A 49 -2.62 -11.49 -4.57
N ILE A 50 -1.58 -12.30 -4.44
CA ILE A 50 -0.27 -11.95 -5.01
C ILE A 50 -0.33 -11.57 -6.49
N PHE A 51 -1.08 -12.31 -7.31
CA PHE A 51 -1.15 -12.06 -8.75
C PHE A 51 -2.01 -10.85 -9.11
N ASN A 52 -2.68 -10.24 -8.12
CA ASN A 52 -3.45 -9.01 -8.30
C ASN A 52 -2.69 -7.76 -7.84
N PHE A 53 -1.52 -7.94 -7.27
CA PHE A 53 -0.62 -6.82 -6.97
C PHE A 53 -0.03 -6.28 -8.26
N THR A 54 0.21 -4.97 -8.28
CA THR A 54 0.95 -4.31 -9.36
C THR A 54 2.37 -4.05 -8.90
N ILE A 55 3.33 -4.36 -9.76
CA ILE A 55 4.75 -4.05 -9.55
C ILE A 55 5.12 -2.86 -10.43
N ALA A 56 5.77 -1.87 -9.82
CA ALA A 56 6.40 -0.79 -10.55
C ALA A 56 7.84 -1.19 -10.85
N GLU A 57 8.25 -0.98 -12.09
CA GLU A 57 9.62 -1.30 -12.54
C GLU A 57 10.30 -0.05 -13.10
N LYS A 58 11.60 0.03 -12.85
CA LYS A 58 12.48 1.00 -13.47
C LYS A 58 13.68 0.26 -14.03
N ASP A 59 13.89 0.36 -15.33
CA ASP A 59 15.03 -0.30 -16.02
C ASP A 59 15.07 -1.81 -15.74
N GLY A 60 13.89 -2.45 -15.72
CA GLY A 60 13.78 -3.89 -15.51
C GLY A 60 13.87 -4.33 -14.06
N GLU A 61 14.01 -3.41 -13.10
CA GLU A 61 14.11 -3.71 -11.68
C GLU A 61 12.82 -3.32 -10.97
N ALA A 62 12.29 -4.23 -10.13
CA ALA A 62 11.13 -3.94 -9.30
C ALA A 62 11.49 -2.90 -8.23
N VAL A 63 10.79 -1.77 -8.24
CA VAL A 63 11.07 -0.65 -7.32
C VAL A 63 9.95 -0.37 -6.35
N GLY A 64 8.77 -0.96 -6.55
CA GLY A 64 7.64 -0.78 -5.65
C GLY A 64 6.48 -1.68 -6.01
N CYS A 65 5.45 -1.64 -5.18
CA CYS A 65 4.23 -2.40 -5.39
C CYS A 65 3.01 -1.67 -4.84
N TYR A 66 1.84 -2.06 -5.32
CA TYR A 66 0.58 -1.68 -4.70
C TYR A 66 -0.51 -2.70 -5.03
N PHE A 67 -1.55 -2.72 -4.21
CA PHE A 67 -2.72 -3.56 -4.41
C PHE A 67 -3.96 -2.67 -4.46
N LEU A 68 -4.58 -2.63 -5.63
CA LEU A 68 -5.76 -1.82 -5.91
C LEU A 68 -6.90 -2.78 -6.23
N HIS A 69 -7.99 -2.75 -5.43
CA HIS A 69 -9.08 -3.70 -5.62
C HIS A 69 -10.42 -3.10 -5.25
N ASN A 70 -11.49 -3.75 -5.71
CA ASN A 70 -12.85 -3.34 -5.42
C ASN A 70 -13.36 -4.07 -4.18
N VAL A 71 -13.86 -3.31 -3.21
CA VAL A 71 -14.43 -3.84 -1.96
C VAL A 71 -15.82 -3.23 -1.80
N ASN A 72 -16.86 -4.03 -2.01
CA ASN A 72 -18.23 -3.60 -1.84
C ASN A 72 -18.56 -2.31 -2.63
N GLY A 73 -18.08 -2.23 -3.86
CA GLY A 73 -18.32 -1.08 -4.73
C GLY A 73 -17.36 0.09 -4.52
N ARG A 74 -16.43 -0.01 -3.57
CA ARG A 74 -15.39 1.01 -3.34
C ARG A 74 -14.05 0.50 -3.86
N VAL A 75 -13.29 1.38 -4.49
CA VAL A 75 -11.92 1.07 -4.88
C VAL A 75 -11.02 1.39 -3.69
N GLU A 76 -10.31 0.38 -3.19
CA GLU A 76 -9.40 0.52 -2.07
C GLU A 76 -7.96 0.26 -2.52
N LEU A 77 -7.06 1.11 -2.06
CA LEU A 77 -5.62 0.97 -2.26
C LEU A 77 -5.02 0.41 -0.97
N GLU A 78 -4.30 -0.70 -1.10
CA GLU A 78 -3.63 -1.36 0.02
C GLU A 78 -2.20 -1.70 -0.34
N GLU A 79 -1.37 -1.88 0.68
CA GLU A 79 0.01 -2.38 0.54
C GLU A 79 0.81 -1.60 -0.50
N PHE A 80 0.78 -0.29 -0.40
CA PHE A 80 1.49 0.63 -1.29
C PHE A 80 2.88 0.88 -0.73
N TYR A 81 3.91 0.41 -1.43
CA TYR A 81 5.29 0.53 -0.95
C TYR A 81 6.25 0.86 -2.07
N VAL A 82 7.24 1.72 -1.76
CA VAL A 82 8.46 1.88 -2.55
C VAL A 82 9.54 1.07 -1.85
N PHE A 83 10.18 0.16 -2.57
CA PHE A 83 11.19 -0.71 -1.98
C PHE A 83 12.52 0.03 -1.75
N ASP A 84 13.19 -0.27 -0.62
CA ASP A 84 14.57 0.15 -0.46
C ASP A 84 15.44 -0.55 -1.51
N PRO A 85 16.45 0.10 -2.06
CA PRO A 85 16.95 1.46 -1.77
C PRO A 85 16.34 2.57 -2.62
N HIS A 86 15.16 2.37 -3.20
CA HIS A 86 14.56 3.28 -4.20
C HIS A 86 13.77 4.44 -3.59
N ARG A 87 13.63 4.49 -2.29
CA ARG A 87 12.87 5.55 -1.60
C ARG A 87 13.52 6.92 -1.76
N GLY A 88 12.69 7.97 -1.71
CA GLY A 88 13.18 9.35 -1.76
C GLY A 88 13.51 9.86 -3.16
N ARG A 89 13.05 9.20 -4.22
CA ARG A 89 13.36 9.54 -5.62
C ARG A 89 12.13 9.90 -6.44
N GLY A 90 10.99 10.17 -5.79
CA GLY A 90 9.75 10.52 -6.48
C GLY A 90 9.01 9.32 -7.08
N ILE A 91 9.44 8.10 -6.83
CA ILE A 91 8.81 6.89 -7.34
C ILE A 91 7.41 6.72 -6.78
N GLY A 92 7.22 6.95 -5.48
CA GLY A 92 5.91 6.87 -4.84
C GLY A 92 4.89 7.79 -5.47
N THR A 93 5.28 9.01 -5.79
CA THR A 93 4.41 9.99 -6.46
C THR A 93 3.97 9.47 -7.83
N GLN A 94 4.89 8.94 -8.63
CA GLN A 94 4.55 8.37 -9.93
C GLN A 94 3.63 7.17 -9.81
N MET A 95 3.89 6.28 -8.85
CA MET A 95 3.05 5.10 -8.59
C MET A 95 1.63 5.51 -8.20
N LEU A 96 1.49 6.50 -7.32
CA LEU A 96 0.16 6.92 -6.88
C LEU A 96 -0.61 7.60 -8.02
N ARG A 97 0.07 8.36 -8.87
CA ARG A 97 -0.55 8.93 -10.06
C ARG A 97 -0.99 7.84 -11.04
N ASP A 98 -0.24 6.75 -11.15
CA ASP A 98 -0.65 5.59 -11.94
C ASP A 98 -1.93 4.98 -11.37
N CYS A 99 -2.02 4.78 -10.05
CA CYS A 99 -3.25 4.33 -9.41
C CYS A 99 -4.43 5.24 -9.74
N GLN A 100 -4.23 6.54 -9.59
CA GLN A 100 -5.28 7.54 -9.84
C GLN A 100 -5.74 7.51 -11.29
N SER A 101 -4.82 7.27 -12.23
CA SER A 101 -5.16 7.20 -13.64
C SER A 101 -6.01 6.00 -14.02
N LYS A 102 -5.96 4.93 -13.22
CA LYS A 102 -6.70 3.68 -13.45
C LYS A 102 -8.11 3.70 -12.87
N VAL A 103 -8.41 4.66 -12.02
CA VAL A 103 -9.67 4.71 -11.27
C VAL A 103 -10.48 5.90 -11.72
N ASN A 104 -11.72 5.64 -12.11
CA ASN A 104 -12.68 6.70 -12.44
C ASN A 104 -13.59 6.89 -11.22
N GLY A 105 -13.17 7.77 -10.32
CA GLY A 105 -13.90 8.02 -9.08
C GLY A 105 -12.98 7.98 -7.87
N ALA A 106 -13.57 7.77 -6.71
CA ALA A 106 -12.85 7.83 -5.44
C ALA A 106 -11.93 6.63 -5.22
N ILE A 107 -10.77 6.90 -4.63
CA ILE A 107 -9.87 5.88 -4.09
C ILE A 107 -9.88 6.02 -2.57
N TRP A 108 -10.08 4.91 -1.89
CA TRP A 108 -10.05 4.84 -0.42
C TRP A 108 -8.82 4.08 0.03
N LEU A 109 -8.28 4.47 1.17
CA LEU A 109 -7.21 3.70 1.81
C LEU A 109 -7.31 3.80 3.33
N ARG A 110 -6.71 2.83 4.00
CA ARG A 110 -6.52 2.86 5.46
C ARG A 110 -5.04 3.05 5.74
N VAL A 111 -4.76 3.86 6.75
CA VAL A 111 -3.39 4.15 7.15
C VAL A 111 -3.33 4.18 8.68
N TYR A 112 -2.25 3.68 9.25
CA TYR A 112 -2.04 3.79 10.69
C TYR A 112 -1.94 5.26 11.09
N ALA A 113 -2.66 5.66 12.13
CA ALA A 113 -2.65 7.06 12.61
C ALA A 113 -1.25 7.52 13.00
N GLY A 114 -0.40 6.59 13.46
CA GLY A 114 1.00 6.89 13.81
C GLY A 114 1.93 7.04 12.62
N ASN A 115 1.48 6.69 11.41
CA ASN A 115 2.30 6.78 10.20
C ASN A 115 2.17 8.18 9.58
N VAL A 116 2.71 9.17 10.28
CA VAL A 116 2.61 10.59 9.91
C VAL A 116 3.22 10.85 8.53
N ARG A 117 4.29 10.15 8.20
CA ARG A 117 4.98 10.30 6.91
C ARG A 117 4.08 9.91 5.75
N ALA A 118 3.42 8.75 5.85
CA ALA A 118 2.49 8.29 4.81
C ALA A 118 1.28 9.21 4.70
N ILE A 119 0.71 9.62 5.83
CA ILE A 119 -0.44 10.55 5.84
C ILE A 119 -0.07 11.83 5.09
N GLY A 120 1.08 12.43 5.39
CA GLY A 120 1.54 13.64 4.71
C GLY A 120 1.73 13.43 3.20
N PHE A 121 2.28 12.27 2.81
CA PHE A 121 2.43 11.90 1.41
C PHE A 121 1.08 11.86 0.69
N TYR A 122 0.09 11.18 1.27
CA TYR A 122 -1.24 11.08 0.67
C TYR A 122 -1.93 12.43 0.61
N ILE A 123 -1.82 13.25 1.66
CA ILE A 123 -2.42 14.60 1.66
C ILE A 123 -1.86 15.45 0.52
N ARG A 124 -0.54 15.40 0.28
CA ARG A 124 0.08 16.15 -0.82
C ARG A 124 -0.45 15.73 -2.19
N LEU A 125 -0.97 14.51 -2.32
CA LEU A 125 -1.47 13.99 -3.58
C LEU A 125 -3.00 13.98 -3.66
N GLY A 126 -3.66 14.75 -2.81
CA GLY A 126 -5.08 15.02 -2.92
C GLY A 126 -5.99 14.18 -2.04
N PHE A 127 -5.42 13.32 -1.20
CA PHE A 127 -6.20 12.56 -0.22
C PHE A 127 -6.50 13.41 1.00
N HIS A 128 -7.61 13.13 1.66
CA HIS A 128 -7.96 13.74 2.93
C HIS A 128 -8.43 12.67 3.93
N ILE A 129 -8.23 12.93 5.20
CA ILE A 129 -8.72 12.05 6.26
C ILE A 129 -10.23 12.21 6.34
N CYS A 130 -10.96 11.10 6.32
CA CYS A 130 -12.42 11.12 6.31
C CYS A 130 -13.07 10.30 7.42
N GLY A 131 -12.30 9.70 8.31
CA GLY A 131 -12.84 8.99 9.45
C GLY A 131 -11.86 8.04 10.10
N GLU A 132 -12.33 7.37 11.15
CA GLU A 132 -11.57 6.32 11.82
C GLU A 132 -11.92 4.97 11.20
N ALA A 133 -10.91 4.11 11.03
CA ALA A 133 -11.08 2.79 10.43
C ALA A 133 -11.02 1.66 11.45
N GLY A 134 -10.88 1.98 12.74
CA GLY A 134 -10.67 1.01 13.80
C GLY A 134 -9.21 0.58 13.91
N ASN A 135 -8.87 -0.06 15.04
CA ASN A 135 -7.52 -0.60 15.31
C ASN A 135 -6.38 0.41 15.09
N GLY A 136 -6.63 1.70 15.45
CA GLY A 136 -5.62 2.73 15.31
C GLY A 136 -5.36 3.19 13.90
N MET A 137 -6.26 2.89 12.96
CA MET A 137 -6.15 3.28 11.56
C MET A 137 -7.15 4.39 11.22
N LEU A 138 -6.82 5.13 10.18
CA LEU A 138 -7.67 6.18 9.62
C LEU A 138 -8.05 5.84 8.19
N TRP A 139 -9.27 6.21 7.81
CA TRP A 139 -9.68 6.22 6.41
C TRP A 139 -9.22 7.51 5.75
N MET A 140 -8.67 7.39 4.56
CA MET A 140 -8.39 8.52 3.68
C MET A 140 -9.06 8.29 2.32
N GLN A 141 -9.42 9.36 1.65
CA GLN A 141 -10.11 9.32 0.37
C GLN A 141 -9.56 10.40 -0.56
N CYS A 142 -9.47 10.07 -1.83
CA CYS A 142 -9.19 10.99 -2.92
C CYS A 142 -10.25 10.80 -4.00
N ILE A 143 -10.82 11.89 -4.47
CA ILE A 143 -11.82 11.88 -5.55
C ILE A 143 -11.20 12.38 -6.86
#